data_656ef4f5822015322af69c0b8adea174
#
_entry.id   656ef4f5822015322af69c0b8adea174
#
_cell.length_a   1.000
_cell.length_b   1.000
_cell.length_c   1.000
_cell.angle_alpha   90.00
_cell.angle_beta   90.00
_cell.angle_gamma   90.00
#
_symmetry.space_group_name_H-M   'P 1'
#
loop_
_entity.id
_entity.type
_entity.pdbx_description
1 polymer ?
#
loop_
_entity_poly.entity_id
_entity_poly.type
_entity_poly.pdbx_seq_one_letter_code
_entity_poly.pdbx_strand_id
1 'polypeptide(L)'
;MVPLGPNVNGFEDDLKAFVSKNSDGTDLQKEVVALSAGTAAVHLALLACGVGPGDEVCVQSFTFCASSHPITYLGATPVFIDSEPNTWNMDPELLEKAIIDRKEKTGNYPKAIVPVALYGMPYDCDRIMAIADKYGIPVVEDAAEGFGSRYKGQVLGTFGKFGVLSFNGNKMITTSGGGALICNDAESKNQVMWYATQARDSYPYYQHTAIGYNYRMSNVCAGIGRGQMTVLEDHIKHHQHVQQLYKELLKGVEGITLHEAPNADYDSNFWLCTIVLDDKLKVKGQENAYKEVVKTAVGGAAGVIHVVDSPTTDCQPNENVEAMRVFMLSKKIEARPVWKPMHKQPVYLDAPAYVNGVSEAIFKIGMCLPAGPMVSDDDVRYIVECIKEAIEY
;
A
#
# COMPACT_ATOMS: atom_id res chain seq x y z
N MET A 1 9.82 -30.92 -9.60
CA MET A 1 10.22 -29.68 -10.30
C MET A 1 9.57 -28.50 -9.60
N VAL A 2 10.36 -27.52 -9.25
CA VAL A 2 10.05 -26.57 -8.18
C VAL A 2 9.53 -25.21 -8.66
N PRO A 3 9.75 -24.70 -9.88
CA PRO A 3 9.23 -23.36 -10.23
C PRO A 3 7.71 -23.33 -10.48
N LEU A 4 7.15 -24.38 -11.03
CA LEU A 4 5.70 -24.48 -11.28
C LEU A 4 5.17 -25.78 -10.67
N GLY A 5 3.94 -25.76 -10.17
CA GLY A 5 3.33 -26.93 -9.56
C GLY A 5 1.92 -26.63 -9.03
N PRO A 6 1.24 -27.64 -8.45
CA PRO A 6 -0.18 -27.55 -8.07
C PRO A 6 -0.46 -26.48 -7.00
N ASN A 7 0.55 -26.06 -6.21
CA ASN A 7 0.31 -25.05 -5.19
C ASN A 7 0.08 -23.67 -5.81
N VAL A 8 0.67 -23.34 -6.96
CA VAL A 8 0.42 -22.03 -7.62
C VAL A 8 -1.04 -21.92 -8.02
N ASN A 9 -1.59 -22.96 -8.70
CA ASN A 9 -2.99 -22.97 -9.09
C ASN A 9 -3.90 -23.00 -7.85
N GLY A 10 -3.58 -23.86 -6.87
CA GLY A 10 -4.36 -23.93 -5.62
C GLY A 10 -4.35 -22.61 -4.84
N PHE A 11 -3.26 -21.85 -4.85
CA PHE A 11 -3.21 -20.55 -4.20
C PHE A 11 -4.02 -19.49 -4.97
N GLU A 12 -4.00 -19.54 -6.30
CA GLU A 12 -4.90 -18.70 -7.12
C GLU A 12 -6.36 -19.00 -6.86
N ASP A 13 -6.73 -20.28 -6.71
CA ASP A 13 -8.09 -20.71 -6.38
C ASP A 13 -8.51 -20.28 -4.97
N ASP A 14 -7.61 -20.42 -3.98
CA ASP A 14 -7.83 -19.98 -2.59
C ASP A 14 -8.05 -18.45 -2.52
N LEU A 15 -7.21 -17.66 -3.23
CA LEU A 15 -7.36 -16.21 -3.34
C LEU A 15 -8.65 -15.83 -4.06
N LYS A 16 -8.95 -16.48 -5.20
CA LYS A 16 -10.17 -16.24 -5.97
C LYS A 16 -11.41 -16.49 -5.11
N ALA A 17 -11.44 -17.58 -4.36
CA ALA A 17 -12.55 -17.91 -3.48
C ALA A 17 -12.79 -16.85 -2.41
N PHE A 18 -11.71 -16.25 -1.87
CA PHE A 18 -11.80 -15.20 -0.87
C PHE A 18 -12.25 -13.85 -1.46
N VAL A 19 -11.59 -13.39 -2.53
CA VAL A 19 -11.85 -12.05 -3.09
C VAL A 19 -13.17 -11.97 -3.85
N SER A 20 -13.74 -13.10 -4.28
CA SER A 20 -15.02 -13.12 -5.00
C SER A 20 -16.23 -13.00 -4.08
N LYS A 21 -16.09 -13.07 -2.76
CA LYS A 21 -17.22 -13.05 -1.81
C LYS A 21 -17.39 -11.70 -1.12
N ASN A 22 -18.57 -11.11 -1.31
CA ASN A 22 -19.02 -9.95 -0.55
C ASN A 22 -19.56 -10.35 0.82
N SER A 23 -19.65 -9.40 1.76
CA SER A 23 -20.20 -9.64 3.11
C SER A 23 -21.67 -10.05 3.12
N ASP A 24 -22.44 -9.67 2.11
CA ASP A 24 -23.86 -10.03 1.92
C ASP A 24 -24.05 -11.40 1.28
N GLY A 25 -22.95 -12.12 0.99
CA GLY A 25 -22.96 -13.43 0.37
C GLY A 25 -23.08 -13.41 -1.16
N THR A 26 -23.11 -12.26 -1.81
CA THR A 26 -23.05 -12.18 -3.28
C THR A 26 -21.66 -12.54 -3.80
N ASP A 27 -21.63 -13.22 -4.95
CA ASP A 27 -20.36 -13.62 -5.58
C ASP A 27 -20.00 -12.69 -6.74
N LEU A 28 -18.76 -12.20 -6.71
CA LEU A 28 -18.12 -11.51 -7.82
C LEU A 28 -17.42 -12.53 -8.73
N GLN A 29 -17.48 -12.30 -10.05
CA GLN A 29 -16.72 -13.10 -11.00
C GLN A 29 -15.32 -12.51 -11.14
N LYS A 30 -14.36 -13.00 -10.36
CA LYS A 30 -12.97 -12.56 -10.40
C LYS A 30 -12.04 -13.69 -10.81
N GLU A 31 -10.91 -13.32 -11.39
CA GLU A 31 -9.80 -14.20 -11.70
C GLU A 31 -8.54 -13.72 -10.97
N VAL A 32 -7.60 -14.60 -10.69
CA VAL A 32 -6.36 -14.22 -9.97
C VAL A 32 -5.14 -14.82 -10.66
N VAL A 33 -4.05 -14.06 -10.68
CA VAL A 33 -2.72 -14.49 -11.13
C VAL A 33 -1.73 -14.28 -9.99
N ALA A 34 -1.14 -15.35 -9.47
CA ALA A 34 -0.10 -15.28 -8.46
C ALA A 34 1.25 -14.89 -9.07
N LEU A 35 1.89 -13.89 -8.49
CA LEU A 35 3.08 -13.21 -9.02
C LEU A 35 4.21 -13.15 -7.99
N SER A 36 5.39 -12.80 -8.43
CA SER A 36 6.63 -12.76 -7.62
C SER A 36 6.67 -11.62 -6.61
N ALA A 37 5.88 -10.55 -6.78
CA ALA A 37 5.79 -9.40 -5.89
C ALA A 37 4.54 -8.56 -6.19
N GLY A 38 4.08 -7.76 -5.20
CA GLY A 38 3.06 -6.73 -5.44
C GLY A 38 3.51 -5.69 -6.48
N THR A 39 4.78 -5.28 -6.46
CA THR A 39 5.37 -4.38 -7.48
C THR A 39 5.26 -4.96 -8.89
N ALA A 40 5.46 -6.26 -9.06
CA ALA A 40 5.27 -6.95 -10.34
C ALA A 40 3.79 -6.94 -10.76
N ALA A 41 2.87 -7.04 -9.80
CA ALA A 41 1.43 -6.95 -10.07
C ALA A 41 1.03 -5.55 -10.55
N VAL A 42 1.49 -4.48 -9.89
CA VAL A 42 1.27 -3.09 -10.37
C VAL A 42 1.83 -2.91 -11.78
N HIS A 43 3.04 -3.37 -12.02
CA HIS A 43 3.70 -3.25 -13.34
C HIS A 43 2.88 -3.93 -14.44
N LEU A 44 2.48 -5.18 -14.23
CA LEU A 44 1.71 -5.92 -15.22
C LEU A 44 0.28 -5.37 -15.41
N ALA A 45 -0.35 -4.87 -14.35
CA ALA A 45 -1.66 -4.23 -14.43
C ALA A 45 -1.61 -2.96 -15.32
N LEU A 46 -0.60 -2.10 -15.10
CA LEU A 46 -0.40 -0.89 -15.92
C LEU A 46 -0.09 -1.25 -17.37
N LEU A 47 0.77 -2.23 -17.60
CA LEU A 47 1.08 -2.74 -18.94
C LEU A 47 -0.19 -3.26 -19.63
N ALA A 48 -1.04 -4.03 -18.92
CA ALA A 48 -2.30 -4.54 -19.44
C ALA A 48 -3.36 -3.44 -19.66
N CYS A 49 -3.22 -2.30 -18.99
CA CYS A 49 -3.99 -1.07 -19.29
C CYS A 49 -3.45 -0.31 -20.51
N GLY A 50 -2.36 -0.79 -21.12
CA GLY A 50 -1.71 -0.17 -22.29
C GLY A 50 -0.91 1.08 -21.93
N VAL A 51 -0.41 1.20 -20.70
CA VAL A 51 0.50 2.27 -20.28
C VAL A 51 1.87 2.06 -20.92
N GLY A 52 2.45 3.11 -21.48
CA GLY A 52 3.73 3.11 -22.13
C GLY A 52 4.41 4.47 -22.14
N PRO A 53 5.53 4.61 -22.89
CA PRO A 53 6.28 5.85 -22.95
C PRO A 53 5.43 7.04 -23.38
N GLY A 54 5.51 8.13 -22.62
CA GLY A 54 4.77 9.37 -22.88
C GLY A 54 3.34 9.41 -22.32
N ASP A 55 2.84 8.30 -21.78
CA ASP A 55 1.56 8.29 -21.05
C ASP A 55 1.73 8.88 -19.65
N GLU A 56 0.60 9.27 -19.06
CA GLU A 56 0.50 9.69 -17.67
C GLU A 56 -0.42 8.78 -16.88
N VAL A 57 -0.12 8.58 -15.58
CA VAL A 57 -0.94 7.79 -14.66
C VAL A 57 -1.18 8.59 -13.39
N CYS A 58 -2.45 8.83 -13.03
CA CYS A 58 -2.79 9.40 -11.74
C CYS A 58 -2.56 8.35 -10.64
N VAL A 59 -1.77 8.70 -9.64
CA VAL A 59 -1.42 7.81 -8.53
C VAL A 59 -1.47 8.54 -7.20
N GLN A 60 -1.95 7.86 -6.17
CA GLN A 60 -1.91 8.39 -4.81
C GLN A 60 -0.50 8.76 -4.40
N SER A 61 -0.34 9.96 -3.82
CA SER A 61 0.97 10.44 -3.38
C SER A 61 1.38 9.86 -2.03
N PHE A 62 0.44 9.75 -1.11
CA PHE A 62 0.70 9.20 0.22
C PHE A 62 0.64 7.67 0.16
N THR A 63 1.76 7.07 -0.23
CA THR A 63 1.88 5.62 -0.46
C THR A 63 3.32 5.15 -0.38
N PHE A 64 3.50 3.83 -0.37
CA PHE A 64 4.79 3.19 -0.60
C PHE A 64 5.19 3.32 -2.08
N CYS A 65 6.49 3.37 -2.36
CA CYS A 65 7.02 3.63 -3.71
C CYS A 65 6.58 2.59 -4.77
N ALA A 66 6.18 1.40 -4.36
CA ALA A 66 5.77 0.34 -5.30
C ALA A 66 4.50 0.66 -6.09
N SER A 67 3.67 1.61 -5.64
CA SER A 67 2.51 2.07 -6.40
C SER A 67 2.91 2.98 -7.59
N SER A 68 4.03 3.70 -7.48
CA SER A 68 4.47 4.72 -8.45
C SER A 68 5.66 4.30 -9.32
N HIS A 69 6.65 3.57 -8.78
CA HIS A 69 7.84 3.17 -9.53
C HIS A 69 7.52 2.38 -10.81
N PRO A 70 6.55 1.45 -10.83
CA PRO A 70 6.19 0.73 -12.06
C PRO A 70 5.68 1.60 -13.20
N ILE A 71 5.15 2.80 -12.90
CA ILE A 71 4.77 3.79 -13.92
C ILE A 71 6.03 4.22 -14.68
N THR A 72 7.11 4.52 -13.95
CA THR A 72 8.38 4.93 -14.56
C THR A 72 9.11 3.78 -15.25
N TYR A 73 8.91 2.51 -14.81
CA TYR A 73 9.45 1.35 -15.53
C TYR A 73 8.91 1.25 -16.97
N LEU A 74 7.66 1.70 -17.18
CA LEU A 74 7.01 1.74 -18.48
C LEU A 74 7.33 3.00 -19.31
N GLY A 75 8.18 3.90 -18.80
CA GLY A 75 8.48 5.18 -19.45
C GLY A 75 7.35 6.20 -19.37
N ALA A 76 6.35 5.96 -18.54
CA ALA A 76 5.24 6.86 -18.27
C ALA A 76 5.55 7.81 -17.09
N THR A 77 4.76 8.86 -16.97
CA THR A 77 4.92 9.88 -15.93
C THR A 77 3.86 9.69 -14.82
N PRO A 78 4.25 9.54 -13.54
CA PRO A 78 3.31 9.57 -12.46
C PRO A 78 2.78 11.00 -12.26
N VAL A 79 1.46 11.12 -12.09
CA VAL A 79 0.77 12.35 -11.71
C VAL A 79 0.26 12.14 -10.29
N PHE A 80 0.89 12.79 -9.32
CA PHE A 80 0.62 12.54 -7.92
C PHE A 80 -0.64 13.29 -7.45
N ILE A 81 -1.52 12.56 -6.79
CA ILE A 81 -2.75 13.07 -6.19
C ILE A 81 -2.61 13.01 -4.67
N ASP A 82 -2.81 14.13 -4.00
CA ASP A 82 -2.74 14.22 -2.55
C ASP A 82 -3.94 13.54 -1.86
N SER A 83 -3.96 13.57 -0.55
CA SER A 83 -4.89 12.84 0.31
C SER A 83 -6.09 13.69 0.74
N GLU A 84 -7.20 13.03 0.99
CA GLU A 84 -8.29 13.59 1.79
C GLU A 84 -8.06 13.27 3.29
N PRO A 85 -8.59 14.09 4.23
CA PRO A 85 -8.17 14.05 5.62
C PRO A 85 -8.75 12.89 6.44
N ASN A 86 -9.83 12.19 5.98
CA ASN A 86 -10.51 11.20 6.81
C ASN A 86 -9.87 9.80 6.70
N THR A 87 -9.63 9.34 5.49
CA THR A 87 -9.00 8.02 5.24
C THR A 87 -7.52 8.10 4.95
N TRP A 88 -7.00 9.32 4.70
CA TRP A 88 -5.64 9.62 4.23
C TRP A 88 -5.35 9.10 2.82
N ASN A 89 -6.34 8.59 2.13
CA ASN A 89 -6.23 8.08 0.77
C ASN A 89 -6.47 9.16 -0.28
N MET A 90 -6.41 8.79 -1.55
CA MET A 90 -6.53 9.69 -2.70
C MET A 90 -7.76 10.60 -2.60
N ASP A 91 -7.53 11.91 -2.72
CA ASP A 91 -8.61 12.91 -2.75
C ASP A 91 -9.33 12.88 -4.10
N PRO A 92 -10.65 12.54 -4.14
CA PRO A 92 -11.41 12.49 -5.38
C PRO A 92 -11.53 13.83 -6.10
N GLU A 93 -11.56 14.96 -5.37
CA GLU A 93 -11.67 16.30 -5.98
C GLU A 93 -10.38 16.69 -6.68
N LEU A 94 -9.23 16.39 -6.05
CA LEU A 94 -7.93 16.59 -6.67
C LEU A 94 -7.70 15.64 -7.85
N LEU A 95 -8.20 14.40 -7.78
CA LEU A 95 -8.15 13.47 -8.89
C LEU A 95 -8.88 14.02 -10.12
N GLU A 96 -10.13 14.46 -9.94
CA GLU A 96 -10.91 14.99 -11.07
C GLU A 96 -10.28 16.25 -11.66
N LYS A 97 -9.80 17.16 -10.80
CA LYS A 97 -9.04 18.33 -11.20
C LYS A 97 -7.80 17.97 -12.02
N ALA A 98 -7.05 16.97 -11.57
CA ALA A 98 -5.86 16.49 -12.28
C ALA A 98 -6.20 15.95 -13.66
N ILE A 99 -7.24 15.12 -13.78
CA ILE A 99 -7.68 14.53 -15.04
C ILE A 99 -8.03 15.64 -16.06
N ILE A 100 -8.77 16.65 -15.66
CA ILE A 100 -9.17 17.77 -16.52
C ILE A 100 -7.94 18.58 -16.95
N ASP A 101 -7.11 19.00 -15.99
CA ASP A 101 -5.94 19.83 -16.25
C ASP A 101 -4.88 19.09 -17.11
N ARG A 102 -4.69 17.79 -16.86
CA ARG A 102 -3.75 17.00 -17.69
C ARG A 102 -4.25 16.85 -19.11
N LYS A 103 -5.55 16.62 -19.30
CA LYS A 103 -6.18 16.61 -20.64
C LYS A 103 -5.95 17.92 -21.39
N GLU A 104 -6.09 19.06 -20.72
CA GLU A 104 -5.85 20.36 -21.32
C GLU A 104 -4.36 20.57 -21.70
N LYS A 105 -3.44 20.17 -20.81
CA LYS A 105 -1.99 20.36 -21.00
C LYS A 105 -1.35 19.40 -21.99
N THR A 106 -1.79 18.15 -22.03
CA THR A 106 -1.14 17.09 -22.83
C THR A 106 -1.94 16.67 -24.06
N GLY A 107 -3.20 17.07 -24.14
CA GLY A 107 -4.13 16.60 -25.16
C GLY A 107 -4.71 15.21 -24.89
N ASN A 108 -4.24 14.48 -23.86
CA ASN A 108 -4.67 13.13 -23.51
C ASN A 108 -5.18 13.05 -22.07
N TYR A 109 -6.12 12.16 -21.81
CA TYR A 109 -6.43 11.76 -20.45
C TYR A 109 -5.32 10.88 -19.87
N PRO A 110 -5.09 10.89 -18.54
CA PRO A 110 -4.25 9.88 -17.89
C PRO A 110 -4.69 8.47 -18.26
N LYS A 111 -3.74 7.56 -18.46
CA LYS A 111 -3.98 6.22 -18.97
C LYS A 111 -4.54 5.24 -17.95
N ALA A 112 -4.30 5.52 -16.67
CA ALA A 112 -4.82 4.75 -15.54
C ALA A 112 -4.90 5.62 -14.27
N ILE A 113 -5.66 5.15 -13.28
CA ILE A 113 -5.73 5.69 -11.93
C ILE A 113 -5.29 4.59 -10.97
N VAL A 114 -4.39 4.93 -10.01
CA VAL A 114 -3.89 4.00 -8.99
C VAL A 114 -4.22 4.55 -7.59
N PRO A 115 -5.43 4.29 -7.05
CA PRO A 115 -5.72 4.53 -5.65
C PRO A 115 -5.06 3.44 -4.80
N VAL A 116 -4.79 3.75 -3.53
CA VAL A 116 -4.12 2.86 -2.58
C VAL A 116 -4.98 2.69 -1.34
N ALA A 117 -5.00 1.49 -0.76
CA ALA A 117 -5.58 1.23 0.54
C ALA A 117 -4.50 1.44 1.62
N LEU A 118 -4.15 2.69 1.91
CA LEU A 118 -3.05 3.05 2.80
C LEU A 118 -3.25 2.48 4.21
N TYR A 119 -2.26 1.73 4.71
CA TYR A 119 -2.28 1.04 6.02
C TYR A 119 -3.47 0.10 6.23
N GLY A 120 -4.14 -0.30 5.16
CA GLY A 120 -5.32 -1.14 5.19
C GLY A 120 -6.64 -0.37 5.19
N MET A 121 -6.61 0.96 5.23
CA MET A 121 -7.82 1.79 5.21
C MET A 121 -8.42 1.85 3.80
N PRO A 122 -9.70 1.51 3.60
CA PRO A 122 -10.35 1.72 2.32
C PRO A 122 -10.32 3.18 1.88
N TYR A 123 -10.18 3.41 0.58
CA TYR A 123 -10.40 4.73 -0.03
C TYR A 123 -11.90 4.92 -0.37
N ASP A 124 -12.32 6.12 -0.74
CA ASP A 124 -13.69 6.39 -1.22
C ASP A 124 -13.89 5.75 -2.61
N CYS A 125 -14.21 4.45 -2.60
CA CYS A 125 -14.34 3.66 -3.82
C CYS A 125 -15.45 4.20 -4.72
N ASP A 126 -16.59 4.64 -4.17
CA ASP A 126 -17.70 5.14 -4.97
C ASP A 126 -17.32 6.38 -5.78
N ARG A 127 -16.69 7.36 -5.13
CA ARG A 127 -16.32 8.60 -5.82
C ARG A 127 -15.17 8.39 -6.81
N ILE A 128 -14.16 7.61 -6.45
CA ILE A 128 -13.04 7.31 -7.37
C ILE A 128 -13.54 6.54 -8.59
N MET A 129 -14.38 5.51 -8.40
CA MET A 129 -14.94 4.75 -9.52
C MET A 129 -15.86 5.58 -10.39
N ALA A 130 -16.71 6.43 -9.80
CA ALA A 130 -17.59 7.33 -10.57
C ALA A 130 -16.79 8.32 -11.46
N ILE A 131 -15.66 8.84 -10.94
CA ILE A 131 -14.77 9.70 -11.72
C ILE A 131 -14.09 8.89 -12.83
N ALA A 132 -13.57 7.71 -12.53
CA ALA A 132 -12.94 6.83 -13.51
C ALA A 132 -13.88 6.48 -14.66
N ASP A 133 -15.12 6.11 -14.36
CA ASP A 133 -16.17 5.80 -15.34
C ASP A 133 -16.53 7.01 -16.20
N LYS A 134 -16.66 8.19 -15.58
CA LYS A 134 -16.98 9.46 -16.28
C LYS A 134 -15.97 9.79 -17.38
N TYR A 135 -14.70 9.50 -17.16
CA TYR A 135 -13.62 9.79 -18.12
C TYR A 135 -13.14 8.57 -18.90
N GLY A 136 -13.69 7.38 -18.62
CA GLY A 136 -13.32 6.13 -19.29
C GLY A 136 -11.88 5.67 -18.96
N ILE A 137 -11.39 5.96 -17.75
CA ILE A 137 -10.02 5.66 -17.33
C ILE A 137 -10.02 4.40 -16.45
N PRO A 138 -9.24 3.36 -16.77
CA PRO A 138 -9.19 2.15 -15.95
C PRO A 138 -8.55 2.43 -14.58
N VAL A 139 -9.07 1.76 -13.54
CA VAL A 139 -8.54 1.80 -12.18
C VAL A 139 -7.73 0.54 -11.91
N VAL A 140 -6.53 0.71 -11.38
CA VAL A 140 -5.67 -0.33 -10.82
C VAL A 140 -5.60 -0.09 -9.32
N GLU A 141 -6.34 -0.86 -8.54
CA GLU A 141 -6.36 -0.71 -7.09
C GLU A 141 -5.09 -1.29 -6.47
N ASP A 142 -4.32 -0.49 -5.76
CA ASP A 142 -3.24 -1.02 -4.93
C ASP A 142 -3.78 -1.38 -3.54
N ALA A 143 -4.22 -2.63 -3.40
CA ALA A 143 -4.67 -3.22 -2.16
C ALA A 143 -3.56 -4.05 -1.46
N ALA A 144 -2.29 -3.74 -1.73
CA ALA A 144 -1.14 -4.42 -1.13
C ALA A 144 -1.11 -4.35 0.41
N GLU A 145 -1.77 -3.36 0.99
CA GLU A 145 -1.94 -3.18 2.44
C GLU A 145 -3.38 -3.47 2.90
N GLY A 146 -4.32 -3.45 1.95
CA GLY A 146 -5.75 -3.63 2.18
C GLY A 146 -6.29 -5.04 1.96
N PHE A 147 -5.44 -6.07 1.92
CA PHE A 147 -5.93 -7.43 1.71
C PHE A 147 -6.86 -7.87 2.85
N GLY A 148 -8.11 -8.12 2.50
CA GLY A 148 -9.20 -8.46 3.42
C GLY A 148 -9.98 -7.27 3.97
N SER A 149 -9.51 -6.03 3.80
CA SER A 149 -10.34 -4.83 4.04
C SER A 149 -11.51 -4.78 3.08
N ARG A 150 -12.60 -4.13 3.52
CA ARG A 150 -13.83 -4.02 2.73
C ARG A 150 -14.35 -2.59 2.71
N TYR A 151 -14.90 -2.20 1.57
CA TYR A 151 -15.70 -0.99 1.44
C TYR A 151 -17.13 -1.38 1.15
N LYS A 152 -18.08 -0.99 2.02
CA LYS A 152 -19.50 -1.38 1.91
C LYS A 152 -19.69 -2.89 1.70
N GLY A 153 -18.86 -3.70 2.38
CA GLY A 153 -18.93 -5.15 2.34
C GLY A 153 -18.20 -5.82 1.17
N GLN A 154 -17.74 -5.08 0.15
CA GLN A 154 -16.96 -5.59 -0.96
C GLN A 154 -15.46 -5.54 -0.66
N VAL A 155 -14.73 -6.62 -0.97
CA VAL A 155 -13.28 -6.73 -0.73
C VAL A 155 -12.51 -5.72 -1.59
N LEU A 156 -11.54 -5.01 -0.99
CA LEU A 156 -10.64 -4.13 -1.74
C LEU A 156 -9.80 -4.91 -2.76
N GLY A 157 -9.50 -4.27 -3.87
CA GLY A 157 -8.86 -4.90 -5.04
C GLY A 157 -9.88 -5.48 -6.02
N THR A 158 -11.20 -5.33 -5.78
CA THR A 158 -12.24 -5.90 -6.63
C THR A 158 -13.14 -4.86 -7.31
N PHE A 159 -12.92 -3.57 -7.07
CA PHE A 159 -13.68 -2.47 -7.67
C PHE A 159 -13.18 -2.09 -9.06
N GLY A 160 -11.86 -1.98 -9.21
CA GLY A 160 -11.21 -1.58 -10.45
C GLY A 160 -11.11 -2.66 -11.51
N LYS A 161 -10.47 -2.32 -12.62
CA LYS A 161 -10.13 -3.28 -13.67
C LYS A 161 -9.15 -4.34 -13.19
N PHE A 162 -8.21 -3.93 -12.34
CA PHE A 162 -7.23 -4.79 -11.69
C PHE A 162 -7.10 -4.43 -10.21
N GLY A 163 -6.79 -5.44 -9.38
CA GLY A 163 -6.49 -5.26 -7.97
C GLY A 163 -5.17 -5.95 -7.60
N VAL A 164 -4.30 -5.21 -6.94
CA VAL A 164 -2.96 -5.65 -6.55
C VAL A 164 -2.96 -6.17 -5.13
N LEU A 165 -2.41 -7.34 -4.90
CA LEU A 165 -2.14 -7.90 -3.59
C LEU A 165 -0.64 -8.08 -3.40
N SER A 166 -0.18 -7.98 -2.16
CA SER A 166 1.22 -8.23 -1.79
C SER A 166 1.31 -9.22 -0.64
N PHE A 167 2.26 -10.14 -0.76
CA PHE A 167 2.57 -11.15 0.24
C PHE A 167 4.03 -11.08 0.67
N ASN A 168 4.58 -9.84 0.72
CA ASN A 168 5.90 -9.61 1.29
C ASN A 168 5.92 -9.98 2.78
N GLY A 169 7.12 -10.12 3.37
CA GLY A 169 7.31 -10.63 4.74
C GLY A 169 6.49 -9.95 5.84
N ASN A 170 6.14 -8.68 5.63
CA ASN A 170 5.43 -7.83 6.61
C ASN A 170 3.95 -7.58 6.27
N LYS A 171 3.38 -8.24 5.26
CA LYS A 171 1.97 -8.03 4.87
C LYS A 171 1.02 -8.88 5.71
N MET A 172 -0.29 -8.70 5.51
CA MET A 172 -1.36 -9.39 6.26
C MET A 172 -1.19 -10.91 6.26
N ILE A 173 -0.78 -11.46 5.13
CA ILE A 173 -0.20 -12.81 4.98
C ILE A 173 1.09 -12.71 4.17
N THR A 174 1.96 -13.70 4.32
CA THR A 174 3.26 -13.72 3.64
C THR A 174 3.50 -15.00 2.85
N THR A 175 4.21 -14.85 1.73
CA THR A 175 4.82 -15.97 1.00
C THR A 175 6.35 -15.87 1.02
N SER A 176 6.93 -15.18 2.02
CA SER A 176 8.32 -14.68 2.05
C SER A 176 8.54 -13.51 1.07
N GLY A 177 8.21 -13.69 -0.17
CA GLY A 177 8.08 -12.71 -1.22
C GLY A 177 7.02 -13.18 -2.21
N GLY A 178 6.13 -12.28 -2.62
CA GLY A 178 5.05 -12.61 -3.53
C GLY A 178 4.03 -11.48 -3.66
N GLY A 179 3.12 -11.66 -4.58
CA GLY A 179 1.96 -10.82 -4.82
C GLY A 179 0.95 -11.55 -5.69
N ALA A 180 -0.15 -10.92 -5.97
CA ALA A 180 -1.11 -11.39 -6.95
C ALA A 180 -1.81 -10.23 -7.64
N LEU A 181 -2.35 -10.50 -8.81
CA LEU A 181 -3.20 -9.57 -9.53
C LEU A 181 -4.60 -10.16 -9.68
N ILE A 182 -5.58 -9.46 -9.16
CA ILE A 182 -7.01 -9.74 -9.34
C ILE A 182 -7.42 -9.14 -10.68
N CYS A 183 -8.08 -9.93 -11.52
CA CYS A 183 -8.57 -9.54 -12.83
C CYS A 183 -10.10 -9.71 -12.89
N ASN A 184 -10.78 -8.88 -13.67
CA ASN A 184 -12.23 -8.95 -13.80
C ASN A 184 -12.71 -10.12 -14.66
N ASP A 185 -11.86 -10.64 -15.54
CA ASP A 185 -12.23 -11.67 -16.51
C ASP A 185 -11.03 -12.55 -16.91
N ALA A 186 -11.34 -13.65 -17.59
CA ALA A 186 -10.34 -14.61 -18.04
C ALA A 186 -9.43 -14.06 -19.15
N GLU A 187 -9.88 -13.10 -19.95
CA GLU A 187 -9.07 -12.49 -21.01
C GLU A 187 -7.94 -11.67 -20.39
N SER A 188 -8.28 -10.80 -19.43
CA SER A 188 -7.30 -10.01 -18.66
C SER A 188 -6.32 -10.91 -17.90
N LYS A 189 -6.82 -12.01 -17.28
CA LYS A 189 -5.97 -13.02 -16.63
C LYS A 189 -4.97 -13.62 -17.61
N ASN A 190 -5.44 -14.05 -18.79
CA ASN A 190 -4.58 -14.67 -19.79
C ASN A 190 -3.52 -13.71 -20.33
N GLN A 191 -3.87 -12.44 -20.54
CA GLN A 191 -2.94 -11.40 -20.95
C GLN A 191 -1.86 -11.19 -19.88
N VAL A 192 -2.24 -11.05 -18.60
CA VAL A 192 -1.31 -10.90 -17.48
C VAL A 192 -0.40 -12.13 -17.36
N MET A 193 -0.98 -13.33 -17.46
CA MET A 193 -0.22 -14.59 -17.41
C MET A 193 0.82 -14.67 -18.54
N TRP A 194 0.44 -14.27 -19.74
CA TRP A 194 1.36 -14.25 -20.89
C TRP A 194 2.55 -13.32 -20.63
N TYR A 195 2.30 -12.10 -20.17
CA TYR A 195 3.37 -11.20 -19.76
C TYR A 195 4.23 -11.74 -18.62
N ALA A 196 3.61 -12.34 -17.60
CA ALA A 196 4.30 -12.90 -16.43
C ALA A 196 5.20 -14.11 -16.75
N THR A 197 4.98 -14.73 -17.93
CA THR A 197 5.71 -15.91 -18.42
C THR A 197 6.50 -15.59 -19.70
N GLN A 198 7.19 -14.47 -19.71
CA GLN A 198 8.10 -13.95 -20.74
C GLN A 198 7.42 -13.62 -22.09
N ALA A 199 6.09 -13.45 -22.15
CA ALA A 199 5.34 -13.23 -23.39
C ALA A 199 5.68 -14.27 -24.47
N ARG A 200 5.80 -15.55 -24.08
CA ARG A 200 6.12 -16.65 -24.97
C ARG A 200 4.91 -17.05 -25.79
N ASP A 201 5.08 -17.12 -27.11
CA ASP A 201 4.09 -17.60 -28.06
C ASP A 201 3.93 -19.14 -27.99
N SER A 202 2.77 -19.65 -28.44
CA SER A 202 2.43 -21.07 -28.39
C SER A 202 3.06 -21.90 -29.51
N TYR A 203 4.38 -21.73 -29.74
CA TYR A 203 5.12 -22.55 -30.71
C TYR A 203 5.96 -23.61 -29.99
N PRO A 204 6.32 -24.72 -30.66
CA PRO A 204 7.20 -25.75 -30.08
C PRO A 204 8.65 -25.23 -29.83
N TYR A 205 9.02 -24.13 -30.44
CA TYR A 205 10.26 -23.38 -30.21
C TYR A 205 9.93 -22.06 -29.51
N TYR A 206 10.92 -21.47 -28.83
CA TYR A 206 10.73 -20.19 -28.12
C TYR A 206 10.65 -19.04 -29.12
N GLN A 207 9.48 -18.45 -29.24
CA GLN A 207 9.22 -17.22 -30.02
C GLN A 207 8.52 -16.21 -29.11
N HIS A 208 8.85 -14.95 -29.31
CA HIS A 208 8.34 -13.82 -28.56
C HIS A 208 7.97 -12.68 -29.50
N THR A 209 6.70 -12.30 -29.55
CA THR A 209 6.20 -11.16 -30.31
C THR A 209 6.13 -9.87 -29.47
N ALA A 210 6.31 -9.99 -28.16
CA ALA A 210 6.41 -8.86 -27.22
C ALA A 210 7.44 -9.15 -26.14
N ILE A 211 7.83 -8.10 -25.40
CA ILE A 211 8.69 -8.22 -24.23
C ILE A 211 7.82 -8.62 -23.05
N GLY A 212 8.18 -9.72 -22.40
CA GLY A 212 7.55 -10.21 -21.19
C GLY A 212 8.54 -10.34 -20.03
N TYR A 213 8.05 -10.85 -18.91
CA TYR A 213 8.76 -10.84 -17.62
C TYR A 213 8.75 -12.22 -16.98
N ASN A 214 9.73 -12.49 -16.15
CA ASN A 214 9.73 -13.68 -15.28
C ASN A 214 9.12 -13.32 -13.92
N TYR A 215 7.80 -13.11 -13.90
CA TYR A 215 7.07 -12.61 -12.72
C TYR A 215 6.12 -13.64 -12.10
N ARG A 216 6.15 -14.88 -12.58
CA ARG A 216 5.31 -15.94 -12.01
C ARG A 216 5.77 -16.34 -10.60
N MET A 217 4.83 -16.55 -9.67
CA MET A 217 5.16 -17.05 -8.32
C MET A 217 5.73 -18.47 -8.39
N SER A 218 6.70 -18.77 -7.52
CA SER A 218 7.21 -20.13 -7.38
C SER A 218 6.24 -21.03 -6.62
N ASN A 219 6.27 -22.35 -6.93
CA ASN A 219 5.42 -23.33 -6.25
C ASN A 219 5.67 -23.43 -4.74
N VAL A 220 6.90 -23.14 -4.28
CA VAL A 220 7.26 -23.13 -2.85
C VAL A 220 6.58 -21.96 -2.15
N CYS A 221 6.71 -20.74 -2.69
CA CYS A 221 6.07 -19.54 -2.15
C CYS A 221 4.54 -19.70 -2.15
N ALA A 222 3.96 -20.25 -3.22
CA ALA A 222 2.53 -20.53 -3.30
C ALA A 222 2.07 -21.54 -2.23
N GLY A 223 2.89 -22.56 -1.92
CA GLY A 223 2.60 -23.51 -0.84
C GLY A 223 2.55 -22.84 0.53
N ILE A 224 3.46 -21.88 0.80
CA ILE A 224 3.40 -21.04 2.01
C ILE A 224 2.11 -20.22 1.99
N GLY A 225 1.78 -19.58 0.87
CA GLY A 225 0.57 -18.76 0.71
C GLY A 225 -0.71 -19.53 1.02
N ARG A 226 -0.85 -20.76 0.53
CA ARG A 226 -2.00 -21.63 0.84
C ARG A 226 -2.14 -21.89 2.33
N GLY A 227 -1.02 -22.18 3.03
CA GLY A 227 -1.03 -22.30 4.49
C GLY A 227 -1.44 -21.01 5.18
N GLN A 228 -0.96 -19.85 4.70
CA GLN A 228 -1.32 -18.55 5.24
C GLN A 228 -2.79 -18.17 4.99
N MET A 229 -3.40 -18.59 3.90
CA MET A 229 -4.84 -18.37 3.65
C MET A 229 -5.72 -19.01 4.72
N THR A 230 -5.29 -20.10 5.35
CA THR A 230 -6.06 -20.75 6.42
C THR A 230 -6.15 -19.93 7.71
N VAL A 231 -5.31 -18.92 7.88
CA VAL A 231 -5.27 -18.04 9.08
C VAL A 231 -5.54 -16.57 8.75
N LEU A 232 -5.85 -16.24 7.49
CA LEU A 232 -6.06 -14.86 7.04
C LEU A 232 -7.14 -14.13 7.86
N GLU A 233 -8.30 -14.75 8.07
CA GLU A 233 -9.40 -14.13 8.81
C GLU A 233 -9.04 -13.92 10.30
N ASP A 234 -8.28 -14.85 10.89
CA ASP A 234 -7.81 -14.72 12.27
C ASP A 234 -6.79 -13.57 12.38
N HIS A 235 -5.91 -13.41 11.38
CA HIS A 235 -4.98 -12.27 11.33
C HIS A 235 -5.73 -10.94 11.22
N ILE A 236 -6.75 -10.84 10.34
CA ILE A 236 -7.56 -9.62 10.20
C ILE A 236 -8.24 -9.29 11.54
N LYS A 237 -8.90 -10.24 12.17
CA LYS A 237 -9.54 -10.06 13.48
C LYS A 237 -8.55 -9.63 14.55
N HIS A 238 -7.34 -10.22 14.54
CA HIS A 238 -6.28 -9.85 15.47
C HIS A 238 -5.84 -8.39 15.27
N HIS A 239 -5.58 -7.95 14.05
CA HIS A 239 -5.23 -6.56 13.76
C HIS A 239 -6.35 -5.58 14.18
N GLN A 240 -7.60 -5.92 13.91
CA GLN A 240 -8.76 -5.14 14.36
C GLN A 240 -8.86 -5.08 15.90
N HIS A 241 -8.58 -6.20 16.58
CA HIS A 241 -8.50 -6.25 18.04
C HIS A 241 -7.38 -5.35 18.58
N VAL A 242 -6.19 -5.42 18.01
CA VAL A 242 -5.05 -4.58 18.39
C VAL A 242 -5.37 -3.09 18.20
N GLN A 243 -6.00 -2.72 17.09
CA GLN A 243 -6.48 -1.35 16.85
C GLN A 243 -7.47 -0.90 17.92
N GLN A 244 -8.44 -1.74 18.25
CA GLN A 244 -9.42 -1.44 19.30
C GLN A 244 -8.76 -1.28 20.67
N LEU A 245 -7.77 -2.11 20.99
CA LEU A 245 -7.03 -2.03 22.24
C LEU A 245 -6.20 -0.75 22.33
N TYR A 246 -5.53 -0.34 21.24
CA TYR A 246 -4.88 0.98 21.17
C TYR A 246 -5.88 2.12 21.41
N LYS A 247 -7.06 2.05 20.79
CA LYS A 247 -8.13 3.04 20.97
C LYS A 247 -8.54 3.20 22.45
N GLU A 248 -8.72 2.08 23.14
CA GLU A 248 -9.09 2.07 24.56
C GLU A 248 -7.98 2.62 25.46
N LEU A 249 -6.74 2.21 25.23
CA LEU A 249 -5.59 2.56 26.07
C LEU A 249 -5.06 3.99 25.83
N LEU A 250 -5.22 4.50 24.61
CA LEU A 250 -4.85 5.87 24.26
C LEU A 250 -5.94 6.89 24.57
N LYS A 251 -7.13 6.42 24.97
CA LYS A 251 -8.23 7.31 25.34
C LYS A 251 -7.82 8.23 26.47
N GLY A 252 -7.89 9.55 26.23
CA GLY A 252 -7.54 10.58 27.20
C GLY A 252 -6.04 10.87 27.33
N VAL A 253 -5.19 10.28 26.47
CA VAL A 253 -3.79 10.68 26.33
C VAL A 253 -3.77 11.96 25.50
N GLU A 254 -3.51 13.08 26.17
CA GLU A 254 -3.49 14.39 25.51
C GLU A 254 -2.38 14.46 24.45
N GLY A 255 -2.70 15.03 23.31
CA GLY A 255 -1.74 15.22 22.21
C GLY A 255 -1.51 13.99 21.33
N ILE A 256 -2.19 12.86 21.60
CA ILE A 256 -2.14 11.65 20.76
C ILE A 256 -3.52 11.36 20.19
N THR A 257 -3.60 11.20 18.88
CA THR A 257 -4.84 10.79 18.19
C THR A 257 -4.59 9.53 17.36
N LEU A 258 -5.39 8.49 17.59
CA LEU A 258 -5.37 7.28 16.77
C LEU A 258 -6.15 7.53 15.48
N HIS A 259 -5.63 7.10 14.34
CA HIS A 259 -6.35 7.13 13.08
C HIS A 259 -7.39 6.00 13.04
N GLU A 260 -8.62 6.35 12.75
CA GLU A 260 -9.77 5.44 12.78
C GLU A 260 -10.53 5.46 11.45
N ALA A 261 -11.29 4.40 11.18
CA ALA A 261 -12.20 4.38 10.05
C ALA A 261 -13.30 5.45 10.20
N PRO A 262 -13.67 6.18 9.14
CA PRO A 262 -14.65 7.26 9.22
C PRO A 262 -16.05 6.78 9.65
N ASN A 263 -16.45 5.58 9.24
CA ASN A 263 -17.72 4.94 9.56
C ASN A 263 -17.67 3.44 9.21
N ALA A 264 -18.78 2.74 9.41
CA ALA A 264 -18.88 1.29 9.21
C ALA A 264 -18.75 0.82 7.73
N ASP A 265 -18.84 1.73 6.75
CA ASP A 265 -18.62 1.40 5.35
C ASP A 265 -17.13 1.09 5.05
N TYR A 266 -16.23 1.59 5.89
CA TYR A 266 -14.78 1.47 5.77
C TYR A 266 -14.26 0.40 6.74
N ASP A 267 -14.50 -0.88 6.43
CA ASP A 267 -14.03 -2.01 7.23
C ASP A 267 -12.55 -2.29 6.96
N SER A 268 -11.68 -1.66 7.74
CA SER A 268 -10.23 -1.77 7.62
C SER A 268 -9.70 -3.03 8.30
N ASN A 269 -8.73 -3.66 7.67
CA ASN A 269 -7.92 -4.71 8.30
C ASN A 269 -6.90 -4.16 9.30
N PHE A 270 -6.69 -2.83 9.33
CA PHE A 270 -5.68 -2.14 10.15
C PHE A 270 -4.30 -2.82 10.08
N TRP A 271 -3.82 -3.07 8.86
CA TRP A 271 -2.49 -3.64 8.65
C TRP A 271 -1.41 -2.96 9.51
N LEU A 272 -1.47 -1.63 9.65
CA LEU A 272 -0.74 -0.88 10.66
C LEU A 272 -1.70 0.03 11.44
N CYS A 273 -1.51 0.08 12.76
CA CYS A 273 -2.13 1.09 13.61
C CYS A 273 -1.32 2.39 13.50
N THR A 274 -1.98 3.50 13.23
CA THR A 274 -1.31 4.78 13.05
C THR A 274 -1.83 5.83 14.01
N ILE A 275 -0.91 6.64 14.55
CA ILE A 275 -1.22 7.77 15.42
C ILE A 275 -0.67 9.06 14.83
N VAL A 276 -1.26 10.18 15.22
CA VAL A 276 -0.70 11.51 15.01
C VAL A 276 -0.40 12.17 16.36
N LEU A 277 0.71 12.91 16.40
CA LEU A 277 1.19 13.65 17.55
C LEU A 277 0.85 15.12 17.34
N ASP A 278 0.14 15.75 18.28
CA ASP A 278 -0.12 17.20 18.24
C ASP A 278 1.20 17.97 18.20
N ASP A 279 1.27 19.04 17.41
CA ASP A 279 2.47 19.88 17.30
C ASP A 279 2.89 20.53 18.63
N LYS A 280 1.93 20.69 19.58
CA LYS A 280 2.19 21.24 20.91
C LYS A 280 2.69 20.22 21.92
N LEU A 281 2.63 18.94 21.55
CA LEU A 281 3.14 17.86 22.40
C LEU A 281 4.65 18.09 22.63
N LYS A 282 5.11 17.76 23.85
CA LYS A 282 6.53 17.71 24.16
C LYS A 282 6.94 16.28 24.39
N VAL A 283 7.91 15.82 23.63
CA VAL A 283 8.45 14.46 23.75
C VAL A 283 9.88 14.55 24.29
N LYS A 284 10.22 13.73 25.26
CA LYS A 284 11.56 13.64 25.86
C LYS A 284 12.63 13.49 24.80
N GLY A 285 13.62 14.37 24.83
CA GLY A 285 14.73 14.35 23.88
C GLY A 285 14.47 15.07 22.57
N GLN A 286 13.32 15.74 22.39
CA GLN A 286 13.01 16.47 21.15
C GLN A 286 14.06 17.55 20.82
N GLU A 287 14.70 18.16 21.83
CA GLU A 287 15.77 19.14 21.65
C GLU A 287 17.03 18.56 21.01
N ASN A 288 17.15 17.23 20.99
CA ASN A 288 18.25 16.49 20.38
C ASN A 288 17.85 15.81 19.06
N ALA A 289 16.59 15.93 18.66
CA ALA A 289 16.10 15.35 17.41
C ALA A 289 16.97 15.84 16.23
N TYR A 290 17.36 14.90 15.37
CA TYR A 290 18.22 15.15 14.20
C TYR A 290 19.65 15.67 14.46
N LYS A 291 20.10 15.87 15.70
CA LYS A 291 21.52 16.18 15.98
C LYS A 291 22.44 15.01 15.63
N GLU A 292 21.96 13.80 15.88
CA GLU A 292 22.60 12.57 15.42
C GLU A 292 21.56 11.76 14.63
N VAL A 293 21.85 11.46 13.37
CA VAL A 293 20.95 10.64 12.55
C VAL A 293 21.02 9.19 13.03
N VAL A 294 20.03 8.77 13.78
CA VAL A 294 19.85 7.35 14.14
C VAL A 294 19.31 6.61 12.92
N LYS A 295 20.23 6.04 12.13
CA LYS A 295 19.87 5.31 10.91
C LYS A 295 19.16 4.01 11.28
N THR A 296 18.04 3.74 10.63
CA THR A 296 17.38 2.44 10.69
C THR A 296 18.02 1.50 9.66
N ALA A 297 18.34 0.27 10.06
CA ALA A 297 18.81 -0.74 9.12
C ALA A 297 17.73 -1.01 8.05
N VAL A 298 18.10 -0.91 6.79
CA VAL A 298 17.22 -1.22 5.66
C VAL A 298 17.55 -2.62 5.17
N GLY A 299 16.55 -3.50 5.09
CA GLY A 299 16.70 -4.80 4.42
C GLY A 299 17.24 -5.95 5.26
N GLY A 300 17.26 -5.87 6.59
CA GLY A 300 17.34 -7.04 7.52
C GLY A 300 18.57 -7.95 7.47
N ALA A 301 19.48 -7.80 6.56
CA ALA A 301 20.77 -8.48 6.53
C ALA A 301 21.85 -7.42 6.35
N ALA A 302 23.07 -7.69 6.79
CA ALA A 302 24.25 -6.83 6.70
C ALA A 302 24.44 -6.26 5.26
N GLY A 303 23.45 -5.53 4.79
CA GLY A 303 23.35 -4.96 3.47
C GLY A 303 24.14 -3.66 3.41
N VAL A 304 24.77 -3.44 2.30
CA VAL A 304 25.42 -2.19 1.93
C VAL A 304 24.42 -1.07 2.06
N ILE A 305 24.56 -0.23 3.10
CA ILE A 305 23.82 1.02 3.18
C ILE A 305 24.42 1.93 2.12
N HIS A 306 23.74 2.09 1.00
CA HIS A 306 24.05 3.17 0.07
C HIS A 306 23.66 4.48 0.78
N VAL A 307 24.61 5.11 1.44
CA VAL A 307 24.47 6.48 1.91
C VAL A 307 24.71 7.36 0.68
N VAL A 308 23.63 7.66 -0.02
CA VAL A 308 23.65 8.78 -0.96
C VAL A 308 23.52 10.02 -0.09
N ASP A 309 24.39 11.00 -0.26
CA ASP A 309 24.16 12.36 0.22
C ASP A 309 22.99 12.93 -0.60
N SER A 310 21.79 12.52 -0.24
CA SER A 310 20.58 13.07 -0.85
C SER A 310 20.39 14.49 -0.36
N PRO A 311 20.03 15.43 -1.23
CA PRO A 311 19.64 16.75 -0.79
C PRO A 311 18.54 16.61 0.27
N THR A 312 18.71 17.27 1.40
CA THR A 312 17.67 17.40 2.42
C THR A 312 16.49 18.08 1.76
N THR A 313 15.37 17.38 1.71
CA THR A 313 14.12 17.99 1.29
C THR A 313 13.50 18.67 2.53
N ASP A 314 12.78 19.75 2.35
CA ASP A 314 12.09 20.48 3.42
C ASP A 314 10.97 19.67 4.11
N CYS A 315 10.76 18.43 3.67
CA CYS A 315 9.72 17.54 4.17
C CYS A 315 10.34 16.37 4.95
N GLN A 316 10.27 16.44 6.28
CA GLN A 316 10.68 15.41 7.22
C GLN A 316 9.69 15.38 8.41
N PRO A 317 9.62 14.29 9.19
CA PRO A 317 8.88 14.27 10.44
C PRO A 317 9.35 15.38 11.38
N ASN A 318 8.45 15.89 12.23
CA ASN A 318 8.85 16.90 13.21
C ASN A 318 9.70 16.29 14.34
N GLU A 319 10.25 17.15 15.20
CA GLU A 319 11.13 16.75 16.29
C GLU A 319 10.43 15.81 17.28
N ASN A 320 9.11 15.96 17.47
CA ASN A 320 8.34 15.09 18.37
C ASN A 320 8.24 13.66 17.85
N VAL A 321 7.99 13.49 16.54
CA VAL A 321 7.93 12.17 15.90
C VAL A 321 9.30 11.49 15.95
N GLU A 322 10.37 12.22 15.65
CA GLU A 322 11.73 11.65 15.70
C GLU A 322 12.14 11.29 17.14
N ALA A 323 11.86 12.16 18.11
CA ALA A 323 12.13 11.88 19.51
C ALA A 323 11.34 10.67 20.02
N MET A 324 10.04 10.58 19.70
CA MET A 324 9.20 9.43 20.02
C MET A 324 9.78 8.15 19.40
N ARG A 325 10.16 8.18 18.12
CA ARG A 325 10.77 7.03 17.44
C ARG A 325 12.04 6.55 18.14
N VAL A 326 12.93 7.48 18.50
CA VAL A 326 14.18 7.17 19.18
C VAL A 326 13.93 6.64 20.59
N PHE A 327 12.99 7.23 21.32
CA PHE A 327 12.57 6.76 22.64
C PHE A 327 12.01 5.33 22.57
N MET A 328 11.08 5.06 21.65
CA MET A 328 10.50 3.73 21.46
C MET A 328 11.59 2.70 21.09
N LEU A 329 12.54 3.07 20.22
CA LEU A 329 13.67 2.20 19.87
C LEU A 329 14.53 1.86 21.10
N SER A 330 14.75 2.79 22.02
CA SER A 330 15.47 2.55 23.28
C SER A 330 14.76 1.52 24.19
N LYS A 331 13.44 1.41 24.04
CA LYS A 331 12.57 0.43 24.71
C LYS A 331 12.41 -0.86 23.90
N LYS A 332 13.17 -1.04 22.80
CA LYS A 332 13.09 -2.17 21.85
C LYS A 332 11.75 -2.28 21.11
N ILE A 333 11.08 -1.17 20.92
CA ILE A 333 9.85 -1.07 20.15
C ILE A 333 10.19 -0.43 18.81
N GLU A 334 9.87 -1.11 17.71
CA GLU A 334 10.04 -0.58 16.36
C GLU A 334 8.78 0.20 15.96
N ALA A 335 8.80 1.51 16.11
CA ALA A 335 7.82 2.44 15.57
C ALA A 335 8.48 3.27 14.47
N ARG A 336 7.71 3.67 13.44
CA ARG A 336 8.24 4.40 12.29
C ARG A 336 7.34 5.58 11.95
N PRO A 337 7.90 6.69 11.42
CA PRO A 337 7.07 7.71 10.78
C PRO A 337 6.20 7.08 9.69
N VAL A 338 5.05 7.64 9.43
CA VAL A 338 4.22 7.29 8.27
C VAL A 338 4.97 7.54 6.96
N TRP A 339 4.45 7.08 5.82
CA TRP A 339 5.16 7.22 4.55
C TRP A 339 5.41 8.68 4.19
N LYS A 340 6.61 8.97 3.68
CA LYS A 340 6.88 10.27 3.06
C LYS A 340 6.12 10.34 1.74
N PRO A 341 5.29 11.39 1.50
CA PRO A 341 4.57 11.54 0.25
C PRO A 341 5.46 11.46 -0.98
N MET A 342 5.01 10.77 -2.01
CA MET A 342 5.83 10.48 -3.20
C MET A 342 6.21 11.75 -3.97
N HIS A 343 5.37 12.78 -4.02
CA HIS A 343 5.71 14.08 -4.63
C HIS A 343 6.81 14.84 -3.87
N LYS A 344 7.18 14.39 -2.66
CA LYS A 344 8.32 14.93 -1.87
C LYS A 344 9.56 14.03 -1.93
N GLN A 345 9.49 12.91 -2.63
CA GLN A 345 10.66 12.07 -2.83
C GLN A 345 11.62 12.71 -3.85
N PRO A 346 12.94 12.71 -3.59
CA PRO A 346 13.92 13.34 -4.48
C PRO A 346 13.81 12.90 -5.95
N VAL A 347 13.44 11.65 -6.18
CA VAL A 347 13.29 11.07 -7.52
C VAL A 347 12.10 11.63 -8.31
N TYR A 348 11.15 12.30 -7.64
CA TYR A 348 9.89 12.76 -8.24
C TYR A 348 9.61 14.26 -8.07
N LEU A 349 10.59 15.07 -7.68
CA LEU A 349 10.38 16.51 -7.44
C LEU A 349 9.87 17.26 -8.69
N ASP A 350 10.20 16.77 -9.88
CA ASP A 350 9.77 17.37 -11.16
C ASP A 350 8.48 16.75 -11.71
N ALA A 351 7.89 15.75 -11.02
CA ALA A 351 6.67 15.11 -11.49
C ALA A 351 5.43 15.99 -11.21
N PRO A 352 4.43 15.96 -12.09
CA PRO A 352 3.18 16.67 -11.84
C PRO A 352 2.51 16.22 -10.53
N ALA A 353 2.09 17.17 -9.70
CA ALA A 353 1.41 16.90 -8.45
C ALA A 353 0.24 17.85 -8.21
N TYR A 354 -0.86 17.32 -7.73
CA TYR A 354 -2.06 18.05 -7.33
C TYR A 354 -2.23 17.87 -5.83
N VAL A 355 -1.86 18.92 -5.08
CA VAL A 355 -1.69 18.85 -3.64
C VAL A 355 -2.58 19.84 -2.91
N ASN A 356 -3.06 19.43 -1.74
CA ASN A 356 -3.75 20.27 -0.76
C ASN A 356 -2.97 20.38 0.57
N GLY A 357 -1.83 19.66 0.69
CA GLY A 357 -0.96 19.69 1.86
C GLY A 357 -1.32 18.67 2.95
N VAL A 358 -2.38 17.88 2.79
CA VAL A 358 -2.86 16.94 3.80
C VAL A 358 -1.81 15.85 4.07
N SER A 359 -1.29 15.20 3.05
CA SER A 359 -0.30 14.13 3.25
C SER A 359 1.01 14.63 3.86
N GLU A 360 1.45 15.85 3.51
CA GLU A 360 2.64 16.45 4.13
C GLU A 360 2.40 16.78 5.60
N ALA A 361 1.22 17.32 5.94
CA ALA A 361 0.87 17.62 7.32
C ALA A 361 0.82 16.34 8.16
N ILE A 362 0.19 15.28 7.66
CA ILE A 362 0.14 13.98 8.34
C ILE A 362 1.53 13.36 8.47
N PHE A 363 2.37 13.43 7.43
CA PHE A 363 3.73 12.89 7.48
C PHE A 363 4.60 13.56 8.55
N LYS A 364 4.41 14.85 8.77
CA LYS A 364 5.17 15.60 9.81
C LYS A 364 4.88 15.13 11.22
N ILE A 365 3.66 14.65 11.48
CA ILE A 365 3.18 14.35 12.83
C ILE A 365 2.77 12.88 13.01
N GLY A 366 2.79 12.06 11.96
CA GLY A 366 2.26 10.72 11.94
C GLY A 366 3.29 9.63 12.25
N MET A 367 2.83 8.58 12.93
CA MET A 367 3.66 7.42 13.28
C MET A 367 2.87 6.13 13.19
N CYS A 368 3.53 5.07 12.70
CA CYS A 368 3.02 3.69 12.71
C CYS A 368 3.46 2.98 13.99
N LEU A 369 2.52 2.28 14.62
CA LEU A 369 2.74 1.44 15.79
C LEU A 369 2.75 -0.04 15.41
N PRO A 370 3.40 -0.92 16.20
CA PRO A 370 3.34 -2.36 15.99
C PRO A 370 1.89 -2.89 15.99
N ALA A 371 1.55 -3.71 15.00
CA ALA A 371 0.21 -4.28 14.83
C ALA A 371 0.23 -5.72 14.27
N GLY A 372 1.40 -6.33 14.15
CA GLY A 372 1.53 -7.66 13.55
C GLY A 372 0.87 -8.78 14.35
N PRO A 373 0.68 -9.97 13.75
CA PRO A 373 -0.06 -11.08 14.36
C PRO A 373 0.61 -11.66 15.62
N MET A 374 1.85 -11.27 15.90
CA MET A 374 2.61 -11.68 17.11
C MET A 374 2.55 -10.63 18.23
N VAL A 375 1.89 -9.49 18.01
CA VAL A 375 1.75 -8.43 19.02
C VAL A 375 0.65 -8.84 20.00
N SER A 376 1.01 -9.14 21.24
CA SER A 376 0.08 -9.52 22.30
C SER A 376 -0.59 -8.30 22.94
N ASP A 377 -1.67 -8.52 23.69
CA ASP A 377 -2.31 -7.47 24.48
C ASP A 377 -1.34 -6.82 25.48
N ASP A 378 -0.44 -7.60 26.07
CA ASP A 378 0.59 -7.09 26.99
C ASP A 378 1.62 -6.23 26.26
N ASP A 379 2.00 -6.60 25.03
CA ASP A 379 2.85 -5.75 24.19
C ASP A 379 2.18 -4.41 23.88
N VAL A 380 0.89 -4.41 23.53
CA VAL A 380 0.14 -3.17 23.29
C VAL A 380 0.09 -2.29 24.54
N ARG A 381 -0.16 -2.87 25.72
CA ARG A 381 -0.13 -2.15 27.01
C ARG A 381 1.25 -1.53 27.26
N TYR A 382 2.30 -2.33 27.08
CA TYR A 382 3.68 -1.85 27.23
C TYR A 382 4.02 -0.72 26.27
N ILE A 383 3.62 -0.84 24.99
CA ILE A 383 3.81 0.21 23.97
C ILE A 383 3.14 1.51 24.41
N VAL A 384 1.88 1.44 24.86
CA VAL A 384 1.14 2.64 25.29
C VAL A 384 1.73 3.24 26.57
N GLU A 385 2.20 2.43 27.51
CA GLU A 385 2.93 2.91 28.70
C GLU A 385 4.21 3.66 28.28
N CYS A 386 4.97 3.12 27.32
CA CYS A 386 6.15 3.80 26.81
C CYS A 386 5.82 5.12 26.09
N ILE A 387 4.69 5.17 25.34
CA ILE A 387 4.23 6.44 24.75
C ILE A 387 3.93 7.46 25.85
N LYS A 388 3.19 7.09 26.90
CA LYS A 388 2.88 7.97 28.03
C LYS A 388 4.14 8.41 28.78
N GLU A 389 5.11 7.51 28.97
CA GLU A 389 6.39 7.82 29.58
C GLU A 389 7.21 8.83 28.76
N ALA A 390 7.13 8.78 27.43
CA ALA A 390 7.85 9.67 26.53
C ALA A 390 7.31 11.12 26.53
N ILE A 391 6.05 11.31 26.89
CA ILE A 391 5.39 12.62 26.88
C ILE A 391 5.77 13.40 28.14
N GLU A 392 6.10 14.69 27.96
CA GLU A 392 6.29 15.67 29.05
C GLU A 392 5.03 16.52 29.15
N TYR A 393 4.42 16.54 30.35
CA TYR A 393 3.26 17.35 30.66
C TYR A 393 3.63 18.70 31.27
#